data_866074e1dc6793536df74e5f0219d532
#
_entry.id   866074e1dc6793536df74e5f0219d532
#
_cell.length_a   1.000
_cell.length_b   1.000
_cell.length_c   1.000
_cell.angle_alpha   90.00
_cell.angle_beta   90.00
_cell.angle_gamma   90.00
#
_symmetry.space_group_name_H-M   'P 1'
#
loop_
_entity.id
_entity.type
_entity.pdbx_description
1 polymer ?
#
loop_
_entity_poly.entity_id
_entity_poly.type
_entity_poly.pdbx_seq_one_letter_code
_entity_poly.pdbx_strand_id
1 'polypeptide(L)'
;MKNLYSWLLVMFMGMFWLFRVVVAFQAQYDQSFGGFTAFNFTVEVVLLFVAILCMILVLRRNIIGGILYLASYGFYFGGYILTNAIPVLMSGETMDMSVMQNTLVSAVALIIAFCVFFDLLVNKIRKRDPKDKKTDWFFNNEQYDRKYDERADKNQYRNY
;
A
#
# COMPACT_ATOMS: atom_id res chain seq x y z
N MET A 1 -9.97 15.40 2.06
CA MET A 1 -10.42 13.98 2.11
C MET A 1 -9.45 12.96 1.48
N LYS A 2 -8.52 13.35 0.57
CA LYS A 2 -7.56 12.41 -0.09
C LYS A 2 -6.55 11.74 0.86
N ASN A 3 -6.34 12.28 2.05
CA ASN A 3 -5.39 11.73 3.02
C ASN A 3 -6.00 10.66 3.93
N LEU A 4 -7.32 10.64 4.11
CA LEU A 4 -8.00 9.73 5.02
C LEU A 4 -7.95 8.28 4.51
N TYR A 5 -8.12 8.05 3.19
CA TYR A 5 -8.09 6.73 2.60
C TYR A 5 -6.71 6.07 2.73
N SER A 6 -5.65 6.80 2.38
CA SER A 6 -4.27 6.28 2.53
C SER A 6 -3.91 6.01 4.00
N TRP A 7 -4.38 6.84 4.93
CA TRP A 7 -4.22 6.62 6.36
C TRP A 7 -4.93 5.35 6.84
N LEU A 8 -6.14 5.13 6.37
CA LEU A 8 -6.94 3.94 6.68
C LEU A 8 -6.27 2.67 6.14
N LEU A 9 -5.70 2.72 4.92
CA LEU A 9 -4.92 1.59 4.38
C LEU A 9 -3.68 1.28 5.22
N VAL A 10 -2.93 2.29 5.65
CA VAL A 10 -1.77 2.07 6.53
C VAL A 10 -2.19 1.51 7.89
N MET A 11 -3.34 1.91 8.43
CA MET A 11 -3.90 1.29 9.64
C MET A 11 -4.20 -0.19 9.40
N PHE A 12 -4.82 -0.57 8.28
CA PHE A 12 -5.05 -1.99 7.95
C PHE A 12 -3.75 -2.78 7.79
N MET A 13 -2.74 -2.19 7.12
CA MET A 13 -1.40 -2.80 7.06
C MET A 13 -0.83 -3.03 8.46
N GLY A 14 -0.94 -2.03 9.35
CA GLY A 14 -0.45 -2.11 10.72
C GLY A 14 -1.19 -3.14 11.57
N MET A 15 -2.51 -3.23 11.45
CA MET A 15 -3.32 -4.24 12.15
C MET A 15 -2.94 -5.65 11.68
N PHE A 16 -2.83 -5.85 10.36
CA PHE A 16 -2.40 -7.14 9.79
C PHE A 16 -0.98 -7.49 10.22
N TRP A 17 -0.07 -6.52 10.23
CA TRP A 17 1.30 -6.70 10.72
C TRP A 17 1.34 -7.14 12.18
N LEU A 18 0.60 -6.47 13.08
CA LEU A 18 0.50 -6.86 14.49
C LEU A 18 -0.02 -8.28 14.65
N PHE A 19 -1.05 -8.65 13.88
CA PHE A 19 -1.57 -10.02 13.88
C PHE A 19 -0.46 -11.02 13.50
N ARG A 20 0.32 -10.75 12.45
CA ARG A 20 1.41 -11.63 12.02
C ARG A 20 2.58 -11.66 13.01
N VAL A 21 2.86 -10.58 13.73
CA VAL A 21 3.83 -10.59 14.84
C VAL A 21 3.42 -11.59 15.91
N VAL A 22 2.13 -11.61 16.28
CA VAL A 22 1.62 -12.57 17.28
C VAL A 22 1.73 -14.00 16.78
N VAL A 23 1.38 -14.27 15.52
CA VAL A 23 1.51 -15.59 14.90
C VAL A 23 2.97 -16.05 14.86
N ALA A 24 3.89 -15.19 14.44
CA ALA A 24 5.32 -15.49 14.38
C ALA A 24 5.91 -15.73 15.79
N PHE A 25 5.49 -14.95 16.78
CA PHE A 25 5.92 -15.13 18.15
C PHE A 25 5.48 -16.49 18.72
N GLN A 26 4.25 -16.91 18.47
CA GLN A 26 3.76 -18.21 18.91
C GLN A 26 4.40 -19.38 18.14
N ALA A 27 4.68 -19.20 16.85
CA ALA A 27 5.39 -20.19 16.06
C ALA A 27 6.81 -20.50 16.62
N GLN A 28 7.43 -19.54 17.31
CA GLN A 28 8.71 -19.75 17.98
C GLN A 28 8.62 -20.78 19.13
N TYR A 29 7.43 -20.95 19.71
CA TYR A 29 7.16 -21.91 20.79
C TYR A 29 6.40 -23.15 20.30
N ASP A 30 6.42 -23.44 19.02
CA ASP A 30 5.68 -24.54 18.37
C ASP A 30 4.17 -24.52 18.68
N GLN A 31 3.62 -23.32 18.93
CA GLN A 31 2.20 -23.10 19.20
C GLN A 31 1.51 -22.45 17.99
N SER A 32 0.26 -22.84 17.76
CA SER A 32 -0.60 -22.18 16.77
C SER A 32 -1.53 -21.19 17.45
N PHE A 33 -1.68 -19.99 16.88
CA PHE A 33 -2.65 -19.01 17.35
C PHE A 33 -4.03 -19.28 16.72
N GLY A 34 -4.89 -20.00 17.43
CA GLY A 34 -6.25 -20.27 16.93
C GLY A 34 -6.29 -21.03 15.59
N GLY A 35 -5.29 -21.86 15.29
CA GLY A 35 -5.17 -22.57 14.02
C GLY A 35 -4.34 -21.83 12.95
N PHE A 36 -3.96 -20.57 13.19
CA PHE A 36 -3.07 -19.85 12.28
C PHE A 36 -1.61 -20.25 12.54
N THR A 37 -0.89 -20.54 11.48
CA THR A 37 0.52 -20.97 11.55
C THR A 37 1.41 -20.09 10.67
N ALA A 38 2.67 -19.95 11.05
CA ALA A 38 3.69 -19.40 10.18
C ALA A 38 4.11 -20.47 9.18
N PHE A 39 4.08 -20.16 7.87
CA PHE A 39 4.45 -21.13 6.83
C PHE A 39 5.95 -21.41 6.82
N ASN A 40 6.74 -20.38 7.07
CA ASN A 40 8.19 -20.45 7.26
C ASN A 40 8.61 -19.34 8.21
N PHE A 41 9.02 -19.71 9.43
CA PHE A 41 9.35 -18.76 10.49
C PHE A 41 10.41 -17.74 10.07
N THR A 42 11.51 -18.18 9.42
CA THR A 42 12.60 -17.28 9.02
C THR A 42 12.14 -16.25 7.98
N VAL A 43 11.39 -16.71 6.97
CA VAL A 43 10.86 -15.81 5.92
C VAL A 43 9.85 -14.83 6.51
N GLU A 44 9.03 -15.29 7.46
CA GLU A 44 8.03 -14.45 8.10
C GLU A 44 8.65 -13.33 8.93
N VAL A 45 9.70 -13.61 9.69
CA VAL A 45 10.44 -12.60 10.44
C VAL A 45 11.00 -11.53 9.49
N VAL A 46 11.63 -11.94 8.38
CA VAL A 46 12.12 -11.00 7.35
C VAL A 46 10.95 -10.18 6.76
N LEU A 47 9.83 -10.82 6.47
CA LEU A 47 8.64 -10.15 5.92
C LEU A 47 8.08 -9.09 6.88
N LEU A 48 8.11 -9.32 8.20
CA LEU A 48 7.69 -8.35 9.21
C LEU A 48 8.54 -7.08 9.16
N PHE A 49 9.87 -7.19 9.00
CA PHE A 49 10.75 -6.02 8.84
C PHE A 49 10.50 -5.30 7.51
N VAL A 50 10.35 -6.04 6.42
CA VAL A 50 10.02 -5.48 5.10
C VAL A 50 8.68 -4.73 5.16
N ALA A 51 7.68 -5.24 5.87
CA ALA A 51 6.38 -4.58 6.02
C ALA A 51 6.48 -3.23 6.73
N ILE A 52 7.30 -3.10 7.79
CA ILE A 52 7.54 -1.81 8.46
C ILE A 52 8.14 -0.80 7.47
N LEU A 53 9.17 -1.21 6.73
CA LEU A 53 9.81 -0.37 5.73
C LEU A 53 8.80 0.05 4.65
N CYS A 54 7.97 -0.88 4.18
CA CYS A 54 6.91 -0.58 3.22
C CYS A 54 5.88 0.40 3.79
N MET A 55 5.45 0.26 5.05
CA MET A 55 4.52 1.21 5.69
C MET A 55 5.10 2.64 5.71
N ILE A 56 6.38 2.80 6.04
CA ILE A 56 7.06 4.12 6.00
C ILE A 56 7.07 4.69 4.58
N LEU A 57 7.37 3.87 3.56
CA LEU A 57 7.39 4.30 2.16
C LEU A 57 5.98 4.66 1.66
N VAL A 58 4.96 3.91 2.06
CA VAL A 58 3.55 4.19 1.74
C VAL A 58 3.09 5.50 2.37
N LEU A 59 3.46 5.78 3.63
CA LEU A 59 3.20 7.06 4.29
C LEU A 59 3.85 8.23 3.54
N ARG A 60 5.05 8.02 2.98
CA ARG A 60 5.73 8.99 2.10
C ARG A 60 5.15 9.04 0.68
N ARG A 61 4.08 8.27 0.41
CA ARG A 61 3.45 8.14 -0.91
C ARG A 61 4.41 7.73 -2.03
N ASN A 62 5.40 6.92 -1.70
CA ASN A 62 6.32 6.39 -2.68
C ASN A 62 5.76 5.09 -3.28
N ILE A 63 5.62 5.05 -4.61
CA ILE A 63 5.10 3.88 -5.33
C ILE A 63 5.98 2.63 -5.12
N ILE A 64 7.29 2.83 -4.88
CA ILE A 64 8.22 1.73 -4.60
C ILE A 64 7.77 0.93 -3.39
N GLY A 65 7.25 1.60 -2.34
CA GLY A 65 6.71 0.94 -1.16
C GLY A 65 5.54 0.01 -1.47
N GLY A 66 4.63 0.45 -2.36
CA GLY A 66 3.49 -0.38 -2.80
C GLY A 66 3.92 -1.59 -3.65
N ILE A 67 4.88 -1.40 -4.56
CA ILE A 67 5.42 -2.48 -5.39
C ILE A 67 6.14 -3.51 -4.51
N LEU A 68 7.00 -3.04 -3.59
CA LEU A 68 7.76 -3.92 -2.70
C LEU A 68 6.82 -4.71 -1.77
N TYR A 69 5.78 -4.05 -1.24
CA TYR A 69 4.76 -4.69 -0.41
C TYR A 69 3.98 -5.75 -1.18
N LEU A 70 3.49 -5.40 -2.39
CA LEU A 70 2.77 -6.33 -3.25
C LEU A 70 3.63 -7.54 -3.65
N ALA A 71 4.90 -7.32 -4.03
CA ALA A 71 5.81 -8.38 -4.39
C ALA A 71 6.09 -9.32 -3.21
N SER A 72 6.50 -8.79 -2.05
CA SER A 72 6.85 -9.61 -0.88
C SER A 72 5.66 -10.41 -0.34
N TYR A 73 4.49 -9.77 -0.23
CA TYR A 73 3.26 -10.44 0.22
C TYR A 73 2.68 -11.36 -0.86
N GLY A 74 2.80 -10.99 -2.13
CA GLY A 74 2.39 -11.83 -3.26
C GLY A 74 3.18 -13.13 -3.32
N PHE A 75 4.49 -13.09 -3.18
CA PHE A 75 5.32 -14.31 -3.15
C PHE A 75 5.02 -15.19 -1.93
N TYR A 76 4.89 -14.62 -0.75
CA TYR A 76 4.70 -15.40 0.46
C TYR A 76 3.28 -15.96 0.58
N PHE A 77 2.27 -15.12 0.56
CA PHE A 77 0.87 -15.51 0.74
C PHE A 77 0.27 -16.09 -0.54
N GLY A 78 0.61 -15.54 -1.71
CA GLY A 78 0.22 -16.11 -3.00
C GLY A 78 0.84 -17.48 -3.24
N GLY A 79 2.13 -17.66 -2.89
CA GLY A 79 2.79 -18.93 -2.92
C GLY A 79 2.08 -19.99 -2.06
N TYR A 80 1.66 -19.62 -0.84
CA TYR A 80 0.89 -20.54 0.02
C TYR A 80 -0.43 -20.98 -0.61
N ILE A 81 -1.19 -20.03 -1.20
CA ILE A 81 -2.45 -20.38 -1.87
C ILE A 81 -2.21 -21.31 -3.05
N LEU A 82 -1.19 -21.05 -3.87
CA LEU A 82 -0.86 -21.87 -5.03
C LEU A 82 -0.43 -23.28 -4.66
N THR A 83 0.32 -23.45 -3.57
CA THR A 83 0.90 -24.74 -3.18
C THR A 83 -0.02 -25.59 -2.30
N ASN A 84 -0.87 -24.96 -1.48
CA ASN A 84 -1.70 -25.68 -0.51
C ASN A 84 -3.20 -25.60 -0.82
N ALA A 85 -3.71 -24.40 -1.16
CA ALA A 85 -5.16 -24.23 -1.33
C ALA A 85 -5.65 -24.73 -2.70
N ILE A 86 -4.97 -24.39 -3.78
CA ILE A 86 -5.40 -24.78 -5.14
C ILE A 86 -5.38 -26.27 -5.37
N PRO A 87 -4.35 -27.05 -4.98
CA PRO A 87 -4.34 -28.50 -5.17
C PRO A 87 -5.50 -29.19 -4.44
N VAL A 88 -5.83 -28.78 -3.21
CA VAL A 88 -6.95 -29.34 -2.44
C VAL A 88 -8.29 -29.01 -3.09
N LEU A 89 -8.46 -27.77 -3.60
CA LEU A 89 -9.66 -27.40 -4.35
C LEU A 89 -9.83 -28.20 -5.63
N MET A 90 -8.73 -28.51 -6.34
CA MET A 90 -8.74 -29.24 -7.59
C MET A 90 -8.98 -30.75 -7.38
N SER A 91 -8.52 -31.32 -6.26
CA SER A 91 -8.74 -32.75 -5.93
C SER A 91 -10.17 -33.03 -5.48
N GLY A 92 -10.95 -31.98 -5.13
CA GLY A 92 -12.31 -32.14 -4.59
C GLY A 92 -12.34 -32.68 -3.16
N GLU A 93 -11.19 -32.74 -2.49
CA GLU A 93 -11.10 -33.12 -1.09
C GLU A 93 -11.62 -32.02 -0.16
N THR A 94 -12.12 -32.40 1.01
CA THR A 94 -12.53 -31.42 2.04
C THR A 94 -11.30 -30.71 2.59
N MET A 95 -11.28 -29.39 2.53
CA MET A 95 -10.20 -28.61 3.13
C MET A 95 -10.15 -28.81 4.63
N ASP A 96 -8.95 -29.10 5.13
CA ASP A 96 -8.69 -29.10 6.56
C ASP A 96 -8.92 -27.67 7.14
N MET A 97 -9.44 -27.59 8.35
CA MET A 97 -9.78 -26.31 8.99
C MET A 97 -8.59 -25.34 9.07
N SER A 98 -7.40 -25.89 9.34
CA SER A 98 -6.15 -25.10 9.39
C SER A 98 -5.76 -24.54 8.01
N VAL A 99 -5.91 -25.31 6.95
CA VAL A 99 -5.64 -24.87 5.57
C VAL A 99 -6.63 -23.79 5.15
N MET A 100 -7.92 -23.97 5.49
CA MET A 100 -8.96 -22.97 5.18
C MET A 100 -8.69 -21.64 5.88
N GLN A 101 -8.36 -21.67 7.18
CA GLN A 101 -8.05 -20.44 7.94
C GLN A 101 -6.81 -19.72 7.39
N ASN A 102 -5.74 -20.43 7.12
CA ASN A 102 -4.52 -19.84 6.56
C ASN A 102 -4.73 -19.31 5.13
N THR A 103 -5.60 -19.95 4.35
CA THR A 103 -5.99 -19.47 3.01
C THR A 103 -6.77 -18.16 3.09
N LEU A 104 -7.71 -18.05 4.03
CA LEU A 104 -8.46 -16.80 4.25
C LEU A 104 -7.54 -15.64 4.65
N VAL A 105 -6.62 -15.87 5.59
CA VAL A 105 -5.63 -14.87 5.99
C VAL A 105 -4.74 -14.46 4.82
N SER A 106 -4.31 -15.44 4.01
CA SER A 106 -3.52 -15.18 2.81
C SER A 106 -4.28 -14.33 1.78
N ALA A 107 -5.56 -14.62 1.57
CA ALA A 107 -6.42 -13.82 0.69
C ALA A 107 -6.58 -12.38 1.19
N VAL A 108 -6.81 -12.19 2.49
CA VAL A 108 -6.89 -10.84 3.10
C VAL A 108 -5.57 -10.08 2.93
N ALA A 109 -4.42 -10.73 3.14
CA ALA A 109 -3.10 -10.14 2.94
C ALA A 109 -2.92 -9.62 1.51
N LEU A 110 -3.32 -10.43 0.51
CA LEU A 110 -3.25 -10.05 -0.91
C LEU A 110 -4.20 -8.90 -1.25
N ILE A 111 -5.42 -8.91 -0.74
CA ILE A 111 -6.37 -7.82 -0.93
C ILE A 111 -5.80 -6.49 -0.41
N ILE A 112 -5.24 -6.49 0.80
CA ILE A 112 -4.60 -5.29 1.37
C ILE A 112 -3.44 -4.83 0.47
N ALA A 113 -2.60 -5.75 0.00
CA ALA A 113 -1.46 -5.44 -0.85
C ALA A 113 -1.90 -4.82 -2.19
N PHE A 114 -2.94 -5.36 -2.83
CA PHE A 114 -3.52 -4.79 -4.03
C PHE A 114 -4.13 -3.41 -3.79
N CYS A 115 -4.90 -3.23 -2.73
CA CYS A 115 -5.51 -1.93 -2.39
C CYS A 115 -4.44 -0.85 -2.20
N VAL A 116 -3.36 -1.16 -1.48
CA VAL A 116 -2.23 -0.22 -1.26
C VAL A 116 -1.54 0.12 -2.58
N PHE A 117 -1.26 -0.87 -3.41
CA PHE A 117 -0.64 -0.65 -4.72
C PHE A 117 -1.50 0.23 -5.62
N PHE A 118 -2.81 -0.05 -5.73
CA PHE A 118 -3.73 0.73 -6.55
C PHE A 118 -3.90 2.15 -6.04
N ASP A 119 -3.98 2.37 -4.71
CA ASP A 119 -4.05 3.73 -4.15
C ASP A 119 -2.83 4.57 -4.55
N LEU A 120 -1.64 4.00 -4.43
CA LEU A 120 -0.40 4.69 -4.80
C LEU A 120 -0.29 4.92 -6.32
N LEU A 121 -0.75 3.96 -7.13
CA LEU A 121 -0.75 4.07 -8.59
C LEU A 121 -1.68 5.20 -9.06
N VAL A 122 -2.90 5.25 -8.55
CA VAL A 122 -3.89 6.30 -8.87
C VAL A 122 -3.38 7.68 -8.42
N ASN A 123 -2.77 7.76 -7.24
CA ASN A 123 -2.21 9.02 -6.74
C ASN A 123 -1.00 9.50 -7.57
N LYS A 124 -0.20 8.58 -8.12
CA LYS A 124 0.91 8.92 -9.03
C LYS A 124 0.39 9.45 -10.37
N ILE A 125 -0.63 8.84 -10.93
CA ILE A 125 -1.25 9.29 -12.19
C ILE A 125 -1.83 10.70 -12.00
N ARG A 126 -2.53 10.97 -10.90
CA ARG A 126 -3.10 12.29 -10.61
C ARG A 126 -2.07 13.41 -10.44
N LYS A 127 -0.85 13.08 -9.97
CA LYS A 127 0.25 14.06 -9.91
C LYS A 127 0.85 14.37 -11.29
N ARG A 128 0.62 13.53 -12.29
CA ARG A 128 1.05 13.70 -13.67
C ARG A 128 -0.01 14.36 -14.55
N ASP A 129 -1.23 14.59 -14.04
CA ASP A 129 -2.23 15.33 -14.78
C ASP A 129 -1.63 16.69 -15.19
N PRO A 130 -1.70 17.02 -16.50
CA PRO A 130 -1.24 18.30 -16.97
C PRO A 130 -1.94 19.36 -16.12
N LYS A 131 -1.17 20.28 -15.63
CA LYS A 131 -1.54 21.40 -14.77
C LYS A 131 -2.93 21.87 -15.11
N ASP A 132 -3.87 21.71 -14.18
CA ASP A 132 -5.19 22.26 -14.34
C ASP A 132 -4.99 23.78 -14.48
N LYS A 133 -5.26 24.31 -15.69
CA LYS A 133 -5.05 25.74 -16.02
C LYS A 133 -5.74 26.68 -15.01
N LYS A 134 -6.74 26.16 -14.29
CA LYS A 134 -7.45 26.90 -13.24
C LYS A 134 -6.68 27.03 -11.92
N THR A 135 -5.73 26.13 -11.64
CA THR A 135 -4.94 26.14 -10.40
C THR A 135 -3.47 26.52 -10.63
N ASP A 136 -3.07 26.72 -11.88
CA ASP A 136 -1.69 27.09 -12.25
C ASP A 136 -1.30 28.45 -11.65
N TRP A 137 -2.23 29.39 -11.53
CA TRP A 137 -2.03 30.68 -10.88
C TRP A 137 -1.65 30.57 -9.41
N PHE A 138 -2.12 29.53 -8.71
CA PHE A 138 -1.83 29.32 -7.28
C PHE A 138 -0.41 28.77 -7.05
N PHE A 139 0.11 27.98 -8.00
CA PHE A 139 1.44 27.35 -7.88
C PHE A 139 2.54 28.16 -8.59
N ASN A 140 2.20 29.01 -9.56
CA ASN A 140 3.12 29.84 -10.34
C ASN A 140 2.76 31.32 -10.22
N ASN A 141 2.42 31.77 -9.03
CA ASN A 141 1.93 33.12 -8.75
C ASN A 141 2.92 34.22 -9.23
N GLU A 142 4.23 33.96 -9.09
CA GLU A 142 5.28 34.90 -9.52
C GLU A 142 5.21 35.28 -11.02
N GLN A 143 4.75 34.36 -11.91
CA GLN A 143 4.59 34.70 -13.34
C GLN A 143 3.34 35.55 -13.61
N TYR A 144 2.32 35.39 -12.79
CA TYR A 144 1.09 36.20 -12.92
C TYR A 144 1.26 37.57 -12.29
N ASP A 145 1.94 37.67 -11.17
CA ASP A 145 2.26 38.93 -10.50
C ASP A 145 3.12 39.83 -11.39
N ARG A 146 4.19 39.28 -12.01
CA ARG A 146 5.01 40.03 -12.99
C ARG A 146 4.20 40.54 -14.18
N LYS A 147 3.26 39.78 -14.71
CA LYS A 147 2.40 40.24 -15.80
C LYS A 147 1.44 41.33 -15.40
N TYR A 148 1.00 41.37 -14.15
CA TYR A 148 0.15 42.43 -13.63
C TYR A 148 0.96 43.71 -13.39
N ASP A 149 2.15 43.62 -12.82
CA ASP A 149 3.07 44.72 -12.58
C ASP A 149 3.51 45.34 -13.89
N GLU A 150 3.89 44.57 -14.90
CA GLU A 150 4.24 45.09 -16.23
C GLU A 150 3.07 45.80 -16.94
N ARG A 151 1.82 45.39 -16.67
CA ARG A 151 0.63 46.08 -17.21
C ARG A 151 0.30 47.34 -16.44
N ALA A 152 0.49 47.33 -15.14
CA ALA A 152 0.31 48.53 -14.30
C ALA A 152 1.30 49.63 -14.69
N ASP A 153 2.58 49.26 -14.87
CA ASP A 153 3.62 50.20 -15.31
C ASP A 153 3.35 50.79 -16.69
N LYS A 154 2.90 50.01 -17.66
CA LYS A 154 2.53 50.50 -19.00
C LYS A 154 1.35 51.45 -19.01
N ASN A 155 0.44 51.36 -18.05
CA ASN A 155 -0.71 52.24 -17.95
C ASN A 155 -0.38 53.57 -17.22
N GLN A 156 0.61 53.59 -16.33
CA GLN A 156 1.03 54.81 -15.63
C GLN A 156 1.72 55.80 -16.56
N TYR A 157 2.44 55.35 -17.58
CA TYR A 157 3.17 56.26 -18.51
C TYR A 157 2.32 56.77 -19.68
N ARG A 158 1.03 56.43 -19.76
CA ARG A 158 0.17 56.82 -20.88
C ARG A 158 -0.65 58.10 -20.63
N ASN A 159 -0.52 58.71 -19.46
CA ASN A 159 -1.27 59.90 -19.05
C ASN A 159 -0.41 61.17 -18.93
N TYR A 160 0.72 61.22 -19.65
CA TYR A 160 1.51 62.45 -19.82
C TYR A 160 1.73 62.74 -21.30
#